data_8b4592c7d6530c2f258d734d1e6c45b4
#
_entry.id   8b4592c7d6530c2f258d734d1e6c45b4
#
_cell.length_a   1.000
_cell.length_b   1.000
_cell.length_c   1.000
_cell.angle_alpha   90.00
_cell.angle_beta   90.00
_cell.angle_gamma   90.00
#
_symmetry.space_group_name_H-M   'P 1'
#
loop_
_entity.id
_entity.type
_entity.pdbx_description
1 polymer ?
#
loop_
_entity_poly.entity_id
_entity_poly.type
_entity_poly.pdbx_seq_one_letter_code
_entity_poly.pdbx_strand_id
1 'polypeptide(L)'
;MIFSTLEHILTHISFSVVSIGIPIYLLTLLVDEIRGLYDSSEKGMIATAFCLTGLLITRWIYSKHFPVSDLFESLIFLSWSFSIIHRIFDFKNNKNHLSAITAPSAIFTQGFATSGFLTKMHQSGILVPALQVRWLMMHVTMMVLGYTALVCGSLLSMALLVITSRKVIRFFLKRIKFLNVNESFCFGEIQSINEKRNVLLNTLSARNYYRYQAIQQLDRWSYRIISLGFLFLTIGILSGAVWANEAWGSYWNWDPKETWAFITWTIFGIYLHTRTNANFEGVNSAIVASTGFLIIWVCYFGVNLLGIGLHSYGSFN
;
A
#
# COMPACT_ATOMS: atom_id res chain seq x y z
N MET A 1 15.86 8.99 -29.61
CA MET A 1 14.56 9.42 -30.13
C MET A 1 13.48 8.33 -29.97
N ILE A 2 13.61 7.14 -30.57
CA ILE A 2 12.60 6.08 -30.48
C ILE A 2 12.34 5.64 -29.03
N PHE A 3 13.38 5.44 -28.20
CA PHE A 3 13.24 5.03 -26.81
C PHE A 3 12.57 6.10 -25.94
N SER A 4 12.89 7.38 -26.12
CA SER A 4 12.25 8.45 -25.34
C SER A 4 10.77 8.61 -25.72
N THR A 5 10.42 8.41 -26.99
CA THR A 5 9.02 8.41 -27.45
C THR A 5 8.26 7.22 -26.88
N LEU A 6 8.87 6.03 -26.86
CA LEU A 6 8.27 4.82 -26.31
C LEU A 6 8.04 4.94 -24.79
N GLU A 7 9.01 5.47 -24.06
CA GLU A 7 8.91 5.76 -22.64
C GLU A 7 7.76 6.72 -22.36
N HIS A 8 7.66 7.81 -23.09
CA HIS A 8 6.57 8.77 -22.96
C HIS A 8 5.20 8.16 -23.21
N ILE A 9 5.07 7.35 -24.28
CA ILE A 9 3.83 6.63 -24.61
C ILE A 9 3.44 5.65 -23.49
N LEU A 10 4.37 4.82 -23.04
CA LEU A 10 4.12 3.83 -21.98
C LEU A 10 3.71 4.50 -20.65
N THR A 11 4.36 5.60 -20.29
CA THR A 11 4.03 6.38 -19.09
C THR A 11 2.62 6.94 -19.17
N HIS A 12 2.24 7.54 -20.30
CA HIS A 12 0.90 8.11 -20.47
C HIS A 12 -0.20 7.04 -20.54
N ILE A 13 0.05 5.92 -21.22
CA ILE A 13 -0.91 4.81 -21.27
C ILE A 13 -1.12 4.24 -19.86
N SER A 14 -0.05 3.93 -19.15
CA SER A 14 -0.15 3.37 -17.79
C SER A 14 -0.89 4.32 -16.85
N PHE A 15 -0.57 5.60 -16.88
CA PHE A 15 -1.25 6.62 -16.06
C PHE A 15 -2.74 6.74 -16.41
N SER A 16 -3.09 6.78 -17.69
CA SER A 16 -4.48 6.91 -18.15
C SER A 16 -5.31 5.69 -17.73
N VAL A 17 -4.78 4.47 -17.94
CA VAL A 17 -5.47 3.23 -17.57
C VAL A 17 -5.71 3.17 -16.06
N VAL A 18 -4.73 3.56 -15.27
CA VAL A 18 -4.82 3.59 -13.82
C VAL A 18 -5.79 4.65 -13.34
N SER A 19 -5.75 5.87 -13.91
CA SER A 19 -6.65 6.97 -13.55
C SER A 19 -8.12 6.65 -13.83
N ILE A 20 -8.41 5.89 -14.88
CA ILE A 20 -9.76 5.39 -15.19
C ILE A 20 -10.14 4.23 -14.25
N GLY A 21 -9.19 3.37 -13.91
CA GLY A 21 -9.41 2.22 -13.04
C GLY A 21 -9.85 2.58 -11.62
N ILE A 22 -9.39 3.73 -11.06
CA ILE A 22 -9.73 4.15 -9.68
C ILE A 22 -11.22 4.39 -9.48
N PRO A 23 -11.88 5.28 -10.26
CA PRO A 23 -13.30 5.53 -10.09
C PRO A 23 -14.10 4.25 -10.26
N ILE A 24 -13.66 3.37 -11.17
CA ILE A 24 -14.30 2.07 -11.40
C ILE A 24 -14.19 1.20 -10.15
N TYR A 25 -13.00 1.09 -9.54
CA TYR A 25 -12.81 0.34 -8.29
C TYR A 25 -13.61 0.91 -7.13
N LEU A 26 -13.65 2.23 -6.98
CA LEU A 26 -14.43 2.89 -5.94
C LEU A 26 -15.93 2.70 -6.16
N LEU A 27 -16.41 2.76 -7.40
CA LEU A 27 -17.80 2.49 -7.77
C LEU A 27 -18.20 1.04 -7.49
N THR A 28 -17.35 0.07 -7.84
CA THR A 28 -17.62 -1.36 -7.55
C THR A 28 -17.64 -1.66 -6.06
N LEU A 29 -16.90 -0.89 -5.26
CA LEU A 29 -16.90 -1.02 -3.79
C LEU A 29 -18.18 -0.44 -3.17
N LEU A 30 -18.78 0.59 -3.80
CA LEU A 30 -19.99 1.25 -3.33
C LEU A 30 -21.26 0.54 -3.81
N VAL A 31 -21.22 -0.09 -4.99
CA VAL A 31 -22.36 -0.70 -5.67
C VAL A 31 -22.06 -2.16 -5.98
N ASP A 32 -22.51 -3.06 -5.13
CA ASP A 32 -22.26 -4.52 -5.22
C ASP A 32 -22.85 -5.18 -6.50
N GLU A 33 -23.68 -4.48 -7.26
CA GLU A 33 -24.44 -5.03 -8.40
C GLU A 33 -23.70 -5.01 -9.75
N ILE A 34 -22.56 -4.32 -9.86
CA ILE A 34 -21.88 -4.11 -11.17
C ILE A 34 -20.66 -5.04 -11.32
N ARG A 35 -20.88 -6.36 -11.37
CA ARG A 35 -19.82 -7.35 -11.55
C ARG A 35 -19.00 -7.16 -12.85
N GLY A 36 -19.63 -6.72 -13.93
CA GLY A 36 -18.93 -6.49 -15.20
C GLY A 36 -17.92 -5.33 -15.19
N LEU A 37 -18.11 -4.34 -14.35
CA LEU A 37 -17.18 -3.23 -14.15
C LEU A 37 -15.92 -3.68 -13.39
N TYR A 38 -16.06 -4.65 -12.51
CA TYR A 38 -14.97 -5.24 -11.75
C TYR A 38 -13.97 -5.96 -12.68
N ASP A 39 -14.45 -6.83 -13.57
CA ASP A 39 -13.59 -7.53 -14.55
C ASP A 39 -12.84 -6.55 -15.45
N SER A 40 -13.46 -5.43 -15.81
CA SER A 40 -12.82 -4.38 -16.60
C SER A 40 -11.68 -3.70 -15.84
N SER A 41 -11.89 -3.41 -14.56
CA SER A 41 -10.88 -2.81 -13.69
C SER A 41 -9.69 -3.74 -13.45
N GLU A 42 -9.94 -5.03 -13.24
CA GLU A 42 -8.88 -6.03 -13.08
C GLU A 42 -8.01 -6.13 -14.34
N LYS A 43 -8.62 -6.19 -15.53
CA LYS A 43 -7.90 -6.16 -16.82
C LYS A 43 -7.08 -4.89 -16.99
N GLY A 44 -7.60 -3.74 -16.54
CA GLY A 44 -6.88 -2.48 -16.51
C GLY A 44 -5.61 -2.53 -15.65
N MET A 45 -5.70 -3.11 -14.46
CA MET A 45 -4.52 -3.26 -13.57
C MET A 45 -3.48 -4.24 -14.15
N ILE A 46 -3.90 -5.28 -14.87
CA ILE A 46 -2.98 -6.17 -15.61
C ILE A 46 -2.26 -5.38 -16.69
N ALA A 47 -2.99 -4.64 -17.52
CA ALA A 47 -2.41 -3.80 -18.57
C ALA A 47 -1.41 -2.79 -18.00
N THR A 48 -1.74 -2.15 -16.87
CA THR A 48 -0.84 -1.24 -16.17
C THR A 48 0.45 -1.93 -15.73
N ALA A 49 0.36 -3.12 -15.13
CA ALA A 49 1.54 -3.87 -14.71
C ALA A 49 2.44 -4.22 -15.91
N PHE A 50 1.87 -4.59 -17.04
CA PHE A 50 2.63 -4.85 -18.28
C PHE A 50 3.27 -3.57 -18.84
N CYS A 51 2.54 -2.44 -18.87
CA CYS A 51 3.09 -1.18 -19.33
C CYS A 51 4.24 -0.69 -18.45
N LEU A 52 4.09 -0.79 -17.11
CA LEU A 52 5.17 -0.42 -16.17
C LEU A 52 6.38 -1.35 -16.30
N THR A 53 6.16 -2.65 -16.51
CA THR A 53 7.26 -3.60 -16.78
C THR A 53 7.99 -3.23 -18.07
N GLY A 54 7.26 -2.94 -19.15
CA GLY A 54 7.83 -2.47 -20.40
C GLY A 54 8.63 -1.18 -20.24
N LEU A 55 8.10 -0.23 -19.46
CA LEU A 55 8.77 1.04 -19.16
C LEU A 55 10.08 0.83 -18.38
N LEU A 56 10.09 -0.02 -17.36
CA LEU A 56 11.29 -0.35 -16.60
C LEU A 56 12.34 -1.03 -17.45
N ILE A 57 11.94 -1.96 -18.33
CA ILE A 57 12.85 -2.66 -19.23
C ILE A 57 13.44 -1.70 -20.27
N THR A 58 12.63 -0.89 -20.93
CA THR A 58 13.10 0.09 -21.93
C THR A 58 14.08 1.08 -21.31
N ARG A 59 13.78 1.53 -20.09
CA ARG A 59 14.64 2.43 -19.35
C ARG A 59 15.97 1.77 -18.96
N TRP A 60 15.94 0.53 -18.49
CA TRP A 60 17.13 -0.24 -18.16
C TRP A 60 18.06 -0.43 -19.38
N ILE A 61 17.49 -0.74 -20.54
CA ILE A 61 18.26 -0.89 -21.80
C ILE A 61 18.88 0.45 -22.23
N TYR A 62 18.12 1.54 -22.09
CA TYR A 62 18.56 2.88 -22.51
C TYR A 62 19.63 3.45 -21.58
N SER A 63 19.40 3.44 -20.27
CA SER A 63 20.30 4.00 -19.26
C SER A 63 21.52 3.13 -18.96
N LYS A 64 21.51 1.82 -19.37
CA LYS A 64 22.52 0.81 -19.07
C LYS A 64 22.74 0.55 -17.57
N HIS A 65 21.89 1.09 -16.72
CA HIS A 65 21.83 0.80 -15.27
C HIS A 65 20.40 0.47 -14.87
N PHE A 66 20.25 -0.18 -13.71
CA PHE A 66 18.92 -0.51 -13.19
C PHE A 66 18.15 0.77 -12.83
N PRO A 67 16.88 0.92 -13.25
CA PRO A 67 16.12 2.16 -13.14
C PRO A 67 15.58 2.39 -11.72
N VAL A 68 16.45 2.78 -10.80
CA VAL A 68 16.16 3.15 -9.40
C VAL A 68 17.10 4.25 -8.89
N SER A 69 17.74 4.97 -9.81
CA SER A 69 18.79 5.94 -9.49
C SER A 69 18.25 7.31 -9.04
N ASP A 70 17.06 7.69 -9.48
CA ASP A 70 16.41 8.95 -9.13
C ASP A 70 15.03 8.74 -8.49
N LEU A 71 14.44 9.83 -7.99
CA LEU A 71 13.13 9.79 -7.34
C LEU A 71 12.02 9.36 -8.30
N PHE A 72 12.08 9.77 -9.56
CA PHE A 72 11.11 9.37 -10.58
C PHE A 72 11.16 7.86 -10.83
N GLU A 73 12.36 7.31 -11.05
CA GLU A 73 12.56 5.88 -11.28
C GLU A 73 12.12 5.05 -10.07
N SER A 74 12.46 5.49 -8.86
CA SER A 74 12.07 4.80 -7.62
C SER A 74 10.55 4.79 -7.43
N LEU A 75 9.83 5.87 -7.80
CA LEU A 75 8.37 5.93 -7.75
C LEU A 75 7.70 5.05 -8.81
N ILE A 76 8.25 4.97 -10.02
CA ILE A 76 7.78 4.05 -11.07
C ILE A 76 7.97 2.60 -10.60
N PHE A 77 9.13 2.27 -10.03
CA PHE A 77 9.41 0.96 -9.48
C PHE A 77 8.50 0.63 -8.29
N LEU A 78 8.20 1.61 -7.44
CA LEU A 78 7.25 1.49 -6.35
C LEU A 78 5.83 1.20 -6.86
N SER A 79 5.36 1.93 -7.89
CA SER A 79 4.05 1.70 -8.51
C SER A 79 3.96 0.32 -9.17
N TRP A 80 5.02 -0.11 -9.84
CA TRP A 80 5.12 -1.47 -10.38
C TRP A 80 5.03 -2.53 -9.28
N SER A 81 5.74 -2.35 -8.17
CA SER A 81 5.72 -3.26 -7.03
C SER A 81 4.33 -3.36 -6.39
N PHE A 82 3.60 -2.24 -6.26
CA PHE A 82 2.20 -2.24 -5.82
C PHE A 82 1.30 -3.03 -6.77
N SER A 83 1.49 -2.86 -8.08
CA SER A 83 0.71 -3.58 -9.10
C SER A 83 0.96 -5.10 -9.03
N ILE A 84 2.18 -5.54 -8.76
CA ILE A 84 2.52 -6.96 -8.57
C ILE A 84 1.90 -7.51 -7.30
N ILE A 85 2.01 -6.81 -6.16
CA ILE A 85 1.40 -7.25 -4.90
C ILE A 85 -0.12 -7.34 -5.06
N HIS A 86 -0.75 -6.38 -5.72
CA HIS A 86 -2.18 -6.42 -6.04
C HIS A 86 -2.56 -7.69 -6.80
N ARG A 87 -1.79 -8.09 -7.82
CA ARG A 87 -2.01 -9.32 -8.58
C ARG A 87 -1.90 -10.60 -7.74
N ILE A 88 -0.95 -10.65 -6.81
CA ILE A 88 -0.79 -11.80 -5.90
C ILE A 88 -2.04 -11.97 -5.03
N PHE A 89 -2.69 -10.87 -4.64
CA PHE A 89 -3.94 -10.92 -3.88
C PHE A 89 -5.10 -11.47 -4.70
N ASP A 90 -5.27 -10.99 -5.94
CA ASP A 90 -6.37 -11.41 -6.80
C ASP A 90 -6.28 -12.88 -7.17
N PHE A 91 -5.09 -13.37 -7.51
CA PHE A 91 -4.88 -14.76 -7.90
C PHE A 91 -5.21 -15.76 -6.80
N LYS A 92 -5.03 -15.39 -5.52
CA LYS A 92 -5.23 -16.31 -4.39
C LYS A 92 -6.62 -16.22 -3.76
N ASN A 93 -7.35 -15.14 -4.00
CA ASN A 93 -8.64 -14.85 -3.37
C ASN A 93 -9.67 -14.40 -4.40
N ASN A 94 -10.53 -15.28 -4.82
CA ASN A 94 -11.63 -15.02 -5.77
C ASN A 94 -12.70 -14.02 -5.27
N LYS A 95 -12.47 -13.27 -4.19
CA LYS A 95 -13.39 -12.25 -3.63
C LYS A 95 -12.60 -11.05 -3.07
N ASN A 96 -12.47 -10.15 -3.62
CA ASN A 96 -11.96 -8.88 -4.18
C ASN A 96 -12.03 -7.64 -3.29
N HIS A 97 -12.28 -7.74 -2.00
CA HIS A 97 -12.26 -6.58 -1.11
C HIS A 97 -10.82 -6.12 -0.78
N LEU A 98 -9.82 -7.00 -0.91
CA LEU A 98 -8.43 -6.67 -0.63
C LEU A 98 -7.81 -5.82 -1.74
N SER A 99 -8.13 -6.12 -2.99
CA SER A 99 -7.62 -5.39 -4.14
C SER A 99 -8.09 -3.94 -4.17
N ALA A 100 -9.30 -3.67 -3.74
CA ALA A 100 -9.84 -2.31 -3.64
C ALA A 100 -9.09 -1.42 -2.63
N ILE A 101 -8.40 -2.03 -1.64
CA ILE A 101 -7.61 -1.30 -0.65
C ILE A 101 -6.20 -0.99 -1.19
N THR A 102 -5.62 -1.89 -1.97
CA THR A 102 -4.25 -1.75 -2.48
C THR A 102 -4.15 -1.00 -3.81
N ALA A 103 -5.19 -1.05 -4.66
CA ALA A 103 -5.21 -0.36 -5.95
C ALA A 103 -4.94 1.17 -5.86
N PRO A 104 -5.55 1.93 -4.93
CA PRO A 104 -5.30 3.37 -4.82
C PRO A 104 -3.84 3.73 -4.58
N SER A 105 -3.05 2.87 -3.91
CA SER A 105 -1.64 3.15 -3.63
C SER A 105 -0.77 3.14 -4.88
N ALA A 106 -0.99 2.20 -5.81
CA ALA A 106 -0.30 2.15 -7.10
C ALA A 106 -0.53 3.43 -7.92
N ILE A 107 -1.76 3.93 -7.87
CA ILE A 107 -2.19 5.12 -8.60
C ILE A 107 -1.59 6.39 -8.00
N PHE A 108 -1.64 6.52 -6.69
CA PHE A 108 -1.10 7.67 -5.99
C PHE A 108 0.40 7.81 -6.30
N THR A 109 1.16 6.73 -6.22
CA THR A 109 2.60 6.74 -6.51
C THR A 109 2.90 7.03 -7.98
N GLN A 110 2.14 6.46 -8.91
CA GLN A 110 2.31 6.73 -10.33
C GLN A 110 1.87 8.15 -10.70
N GLY A 111 0.75 8.63 -10.16
CA GLY A 111 0.28 9.99 -10.39
C GLY A 111 1.27 11.03 -9.88
N PHE A 112 1.90 10.78 -8.74
CA PHE A 112 2.94 11.64 -8.21
C PHE A 112 4.21 11.60 -9.08
N ALA A 113 4.64 10.42 -9.54
CA ALA A 113 5.78 10.26 -10.44
C ALA A 113 5.59 11.00 -11.78
N THR A 114 4.39 10.93 -12.35
CA THR A 114 4.06 11.54 -13.65
C THR A 114 3.59 12.98 -13.52
N SER A 115 3.40 13.51 -12.31
CA SER A 115 3.08 14.91 -12.10
C SER A 115 4.20 15.79 -12.68
N GLY A 116 3.84 16.90 -13.35
CA GLY A 116 4.81 17.82 -13.98
C GLY A 116 5.84 18.42 -13.02
N PHE A 117 5.69 18.17 -11.73
CA PHE A 117 6.62 18.56 -10.68
C PHE A 117 7.95 17.80 -10.77
N LEU A 118 7.92 16.51 -11.10
CA LEU A 118 9.11 15.66 -11.22
C LEU A 118 9.70 15.61 -12.64
N THR A 119 8.93 15.97 -13.67
CA THR A 119 9.40 15.93 -15.06
C THR A 119 10.52 16.93 -15.36
N LYS A 120 10.62 18.03 -14.60
CA LYS A 120 11.73 18.97 -14.70
C LYS A 120 13.06 18.44 -14.14
N MET A 121 13.02 17.44 -13.26
CA MET A 121 14.19 16.81 -12.64
C MET A 121 14.75 15.63 -13.45
N HIS A 122 14.13 15.32 -14.58
CA HIS A 122 14.39 14.14 -15.38
C HIS A 122 15.53 14.30 -16.39
N GLN A 123 16.54 15.10 -16.11
CA GLN A 123 17.78 15.02 -16.85
C GLN A 123 18.64 13.89 -16.27
N SER A 124 18.73 12.79 -17.03
CA SER A 124 19.66 11.70 -16.75
C SER A 124 21.09 12.24 -16.68
N GLY A 125 21.47 12.67 -15.49
CA GLY A 125 22.87 13.02 -15.20
C GLY A 125 23.73 11.76 -15.28
N ILE A 126 25.01 11.92 -15.65
CA ILE A 126 25.98 10.84 -15.57
C ILE A 126 26.02 10.37 -14.12
N LEU A 127 25.68 9.09 -13.89
CA LEU A 127 25.70 8.52 -12.55
C LEU A 127 27.09 8.65 -11.94
N VAL A 128 27.17 9.23 -10.76
CA VAL A 128 28.42 9.31 -9.99
C VAL A 128 28.95 7.87 -9.78
N PRO A 129 30.25 7.59 -9.90
CA PRO A 129 30.82 6.25 -9.76
C PRO A 129 30.39 5.48 -8.49
N ALA A 130 30.20 6.20 -7.38
CA ALA A 130 29.70 5.63 -6.13
C ALA A 130 28.28 5.04 -6.23
N LEU A 131 27.47 5.50 -7.21
CA LEU A 131 26.11 5.00 -7.46
C LEU A 131 26.07 3.80 -8.42
N GLN A 132 27.19 3.39 -8.99
CA GLN A 132 27.28 2.25 -9.92
C GLN A 132 27.57 0.92 -9.23
N VAL A 133 27.68 0.91 -7.89
CA VAL A 133 28.04 -0.26 -7.09
C VAL A 133 26.86 -1.23 -6.96
N ARG A 134 27.13 -2.53 -7.06
CA ARG A 134 26.13 -3.60 -6.95
C ARG A 134 25.32 -3.56 -5.65
N TRP A 135 25.97 -3.18 -4.55
CA TRP A 135 25.33 -3.08 -3.23
C TRP A 135 24.24 -2.01 -3.19
N LEU A 136 24.43 -0.90 -3.88
CA LEU A 136 23.40 0.13 -3.98
C LEU A 136 22.14 -0.39 -4.68
N MET A 137 22.31 -1.10 -5.81
CA MET A 137 21.15 -1.67 -6.52
C MET A 137 20.39 -2.66 -5.62
N MET A 138 21.10 -3.53 -4.90
CA MET A 138 20.47 -4.46 -3.96
C MET A 138 19.79 -3.70 -2.82
N HIS A 139 20.43 -2.68 -2.26
CA HIS A 139 19.87 -1.82 -1.22
C HIS A 139 18.56 -1.20 -1.67
N VAL A 140 18.57 -0.43 -2.76
CA VAL A 140 17.39 0.33 -3.20
C VAL A 140 16.25 -0.60 -3.60
N THR A 141 16.53 -1.70 -4.33
CA THR A 141 15.49 -2.65 -4.72
C THR A 141 14.82 -3.31 -3.52
N MET A 142 15.60 -3.76 -2.54
CA MET A 142 15.07 -4.38 -1.32
C MET A 142 14.33 -3.38 -0.44
N MET A 143 14.82 -2.14 -0.33
CA MET A 143 14.13 -1.05 0.39
C MET A 143 12.77 -0.74 -0.24
N VAL A 144 12.69 -0.56 -1.56
CA VAL A 144 11.42 -0.25 -2.25
C VAL A 144 10.44 -1.39 -2.14
N LEU A 145 10.87 -2.64 -2.35
CA LEU A 145 10.02 -3.82 -2.16
C LEU A 145 9.55 -3.96 -0.71
N GLY A 146 10.43 -3.70 0.25
CA GLY A 146 10.13 -3.69 1.68
C GLY A 146 9.06 -2.65 2.01
N TYR A 147 9.28 -1.39 1.63
CA TYR A 147 8.30 -0.32 1.85
C TYR A 147 6.97 -0.59 1.16
N THR A 148 6.96 -1.11 -0.08
CA THR A 148 5.73 -1.47 -0.78
C THR A 148 4.92 -2.51 0.01
N ALA A 149 5.57 -3.58 0.45
CA ALA A 149 4.90 -4.63 1.23
C ALA A 149 4.41 -4.09 2.58
N LEU A 150 5.22 -3.29 3.29
CA LEU A 150 4.84 -2.70 4.57
C LEU A 150 3.67 -1.72 4.43
N VAL A 151 3.64 -0.89 3.39
CA VAL A 151 2.52 0.01 3.10
C VAL A 151 1.26 -0.78 2.78
N CYS A 152 1.33 -1.80 1.91
CA CYS A 152 0.17 -2.66 1.63
C CYS A 152 -0.37 -3.32 2.90
N GLY A 153 0.50 -3.92 3.70
CA GLY A 153 0.09 -4.58 4.94
C GLY A 153 -0.51 -3.63 5.97
N SER A 154 0.03 -2.42 6.10
CA SER A 154 -0.51 -1.40 7.00
C SER A 154 -1.82 -0.80 6.50
N LEU A 155 -2.02 -0.65 5.19
CA LEU A 155 -3.32 -0.28 4.62
C LEU A 155 -4.40 -1.32 4.91
N LEU A 156 -4.07 -2.62 4.83
CA LEU A 156 -5.00 -3.69 5.22
C LEU A 156 -5.35 -3.61 6.71
N SER A 157 -4.37 -3.31 7.57
CA SER A 157 -4.57 -3.09 9.00
C SER A 157 -5.46 -1.88 9.28
N MET A 158 -5.27 -0.75 8.56
CA MET A 158 -6.14 0.42 8.67
C MET A 158 -7.57 0.11 8.25
N ALA A 159 -7.77 -0.64 7.16
CA ALA A 159 -9.09 -1.08 6.72
C ALA A 159 -9.76 -1.96 7.80
N LEU A 160 -9.01 -2.86 8.45
CA LEU A 160 -9.51 -3.64 9.58
C LEU A 160 -9.99 -2.72 10.72
N LEU A 161 -9.21 -1.70 11.09
CA LEU A 161 -9.58 -0.73 12.13
C LEU A 161 -10.85 0.03 11.75
N VAL A 162 -10.98 0.50 10.50
CA VAL A 162 -12.18 1.20 10.01
C VAL A 162 -13.42 0.31 10.09
N ILE A 163 -13.31 -0.96 9.67
CA ILE A 163 -14.43 -1.90 9.73
C ILE A 163 -14.85 -2.18 11.18
N THR A 164 -13.87 -2.28 12.08
CA THR A 164 -14.11 -2.55 13.50
C THR A 164 -14.68 -1.34 14.23
N SER A 165 -14.14 -0.13 14.01
CA SER A 165 -14.64 1.11 14.62
C SER A 165 -16.06 1.43 14.19
N ARG A 166 -16.43 1.22 12.93
CA ARG A 166 -17.82 1.36 12.45
C ARG A 166 -18.79 0.41 13.15
N LYS A 167 -18.33 -0.76 13.64
CA LYS A 167 -19.15 -1.68 14.44
C LYS A 167 -19.44 -1.08 15.82
N VAL A 168 -18.45 -0.53 16.48
CA VAL A 168 -18.57 0.12 17.79
C VAL A 168 -19.52 1.31 17.71
N ILE A 169 -19.31 2.20 16.74
CA ILE A 169 -20.17 3.39 16.54
C ILE A 169 -21.63 3.00 16.28
N ARG A 170 -21.90 2.01 15.40
CA ARG A 170 -23.27 1.54 15.14
C ARG A 170 -23.90 0.88 16.35
N PHE A 171 -23.14 0.16 17.14
CA PHE A 171 -23.63 -0.41 18.40
C PHE A 171 -24.05 0.68 19.38
N PHE A 172 -23.24 1.73 19.56
CA PHE A 172 -23.58 2.89 20.39
C PHE A 172 -24.82 3.62 19.86
N LEU A 173 -24.90 3.90 18.56
CA LEU A 173 -26.06 4.55 17.94
C LEU A 173 -27.36 3.72 18.09
N LYS A 174 -27.28 2.38 17.99
CA LYS A 174 -28.44 1.53 18.28
C LYS A 174 -28.84 1.57 19.75
N ARG A 175 -27.87 1.60 20.67
CA ARG A 175 -28.15 1.69 22.10
C ARG A 175 -28.84 3.01 22.46
N ILE A 176 -28.38 4.11 21.87
CA ILE A 176 -29.01 5.44 22.04
C ILE A 176 -30.42 5.44 21.46
N LYS A 177 -30.66 4.87 20.26
CA LYS A 177 -32.01 4.75 19.69
C LYS A 177 -32.93 3.89 20.56
N PHE A 178 -32.42 2.82 21.16
CA PHE A 178 -33.23 1.94 22.02
C PHE A 178 -33.61 2.63 23.34
N LEU A 179 -32.78 3.54 23.84
CA LEU A 179 -33.07 4.32 25.04
C LEU A 179 -34.12 5.43 24.77
N ASN A 180 -34.29 5.87 23.53
CA ASN A 180 -35.26 6.91 23.17
C ASN A 180 -36.62 6.36 22.67
N VAL A 181 -36.81 5.03 22.59
CA VAL A 181 -38.10 4.39 22.21
C VAL A 181 -38.75 3.83 23.47
N ASN A 182 -39.20 4.72 24.36
CA ASN A 182 -40.24 4.42 25.31
C ASN A 182 -41.51 5.17 24.84
N GLU A 183 -42.21 4.62 23.82
CA GLU A 183 -43.60 4.99 23.58
C GLU A 183 -44.40 3.88 22.86
N SER A 184 -45.49 3.54 23.56
CA SER A 184 -46.80 2.98 23.07
C SER A 184 -46.79 1.77 22.17
N PHE A 185 -47.06 0.63 22.77
CA PHE A 185 -47.42 -0.62 22.11
C PHE A 185 -48.94 -0.69 21.83
N CYS A 186 -49.32 -0.77 20.56
CA CYS A 186 -50.63 -1.24 20.11
C CYS A 186 -50.63 -2.73 19.79
N PHE A 187 -51.59 -3.49 20.30
CA PHE A 187 -51.61 -4.95 20.45
C PHE A 187 -52.00 -5.76 19.20
N GLY A 188 -52.08 -5.15 18.01
CA GLY A 188 -52.66 -5.75 16.81
C GLY A 188 -51.73 -6.32 15.74
N GLU A 189 -50.41 -6.13 15.83
CA GLU A 189 -49.46 -6.47 14.73
C GLU A 189 -48.40 -7.53 15.03
N ILE A 190 -48.60 -8.37 16.03
CA ILE A 190 -47.54 -9.24 16.57
C ILE A 190 -47.04 -10.30 15.56
N GLN A 191 -47.87 -10.80 14.66
CA GLN A 191 -47.48 -11.88 13.73
C GLN A 191 -46.62 -11.38 12.57
N SER A 192 -46.97 -10.27 11.95
CA SER A 192 -46.20 -9.66 10.85
C SER A 192 -44.87 -9.08 11.33
N ILE A 193 -44.84 -8.60 12.59
CA ILE A 193 -43.62 -8.10 13.26
C ILE A 193 -42.64 -9.25 13.56
N ASN A 194 -43.13 -10.42 13.95
CA ASN A 194 -42.26 -11.57 14.22
C ASN A 194 -41.61 -12.12 12.96
N GLU A 195 -42.30 -12.17 11.83
CA GLU A 195 -41.76 -12.61 10.55
C GLU A 195 -40.70 -11.61 10.02
N LYS A 196 -41.01 -10.32 10.03
CA LYS A 196 -40.05 -9.25 9.70
C LYS A 196 -38.86 -9.24 10.64
N ARG A 197 -39.03 -9.50 11.92
CA ARG A 197 -37.98 -9.60 12.92
C ARG A 197 -37.06 -10.79 12.65
N ASN A 198 -37.61 -11.95 12.29
CA ASN A 198 -36.83 -13.17 11.99
C ASN A 198 -36.00 -12.99 10.70
N VAL A 199 -36.60 -12.42 9.65
CA VAL A 199 -35.87 -12.06 8.42
C VAL A 199 -34.77 -11.04 8.71
N LEU A 200 -35.03 -10.03 9.53
CA LEU A 200 -34.04 -9.03 9.93
C LEU A 200 -32.92 -9.64 10.78
N LEU A 201 -33.22 -10.54 11.70
CA LEU A 201 -32.23 -11.24 12.52
C LEU A 201 -31.34 -12.15 11.66
N ASN A 202 -31.91 -12.86 10.69
CA ASN A 202 -31.15 -13.71 9.77
C ASN A 202 -30.24 -12.90 8.85
N THR A 203 -30.72 -11.78 8.31
CA THR A 203 -29.89 -10.87 7.47
C THR A 203 -28.80 -10.18 8.27
N LEU A 204 -29.05 -9.81 9.53
CA LEU A 204 -28.05 -9.24 10.43
C LEU A 204 -27.00 -10.27 10.83
N SER A 205 -27.41 -11.52 11.08
CA SER A 205 -26.52 -12.63 11.39
C SER A 205 -25.60 -12.96 10.22
N ALA A 206 -26.16 -13.11 9.02
CA ALA A 206 -25.37 -13.34 7.79
C ALA A 206 -24.37 -12.19 7.54
N ARG A 207 -24.78 -10.94 7.65
CA ARG A 207 -23.92 -9.78 7.47
C ARG A 207 -22.80 -9.69 8.51
N ASN A 208 -23.07 -10.07 9.76
CA ASN A 208 -22.05 -10.12 10.81
C ASN A 208 -21.04 -11.25 10.55
N TYR A 209 -21.49 -12.39 10.03
CA TYR A 209 -20.64 -13.50 9.66
C TYR A 209 -19.67 -13.12 8.53
N TYR A 210 -20.16 -12.53 7.43
CA TYR A 210 -19.30 -12.06 6.33
C TYR A 210 -18.28 -11.01 6.78
N ARG A 211 -18.68 -10.10 7.66
CA ARG A 211 -17.75 -9.11 8.23
C ARG A 211 -16.68 -9.75 9.11
N TYR A 212 -17.04 -10.73 9.90
CA TYR A 212 -16.07 -11.45 10.72
C TYR A 212 -15.05 -12.18 9.85
N GLN A 213 -15.49 -12.84 8.80
CA GLN A 213 -14.59 -13.45 7.81
C GLN A 213 -13.67 -12.42 7.15
N ALA A 214 -14.20 -11.28 6.75
CA ALA A 214 -13.40 -10.20 6.15
C ALA A 214 -12.33 -9.68 7.13
N ILE A 215 -12.68 -9.45 8.40
CA ILE A 215 -11.73 -9.01 9.43
C ILE A 215 -10.61 -10.03 9.61
N GLN A 216 -10.94 -11.32 9.74
CA GLN A 216 -9.95 -12.39 9.89
C GLN A 216 -9.05 -12.51 8.65
N GLN A 217 -9.62 -12.28 7.46
CA GLN A 217 -8.88 -12.33 6.23
C GLN A 217 -7.90 -11.15 6.12
N LEU A 218 -8.36 -9.94 6.40
CA LEU A 218 -7.52 -8.74 6.45
C LEU A 218 -6.36 -8.88 7.44
N ASP A 219 -6.66 -9.39 8.64
CA ASP A 219 -5.67 -9.61 9.68
C ASP A 219 -4.59 -10.61 9.25
N ARG A 220 -4.98 -11.75 8.69
CA ARG A 220 -4.04 -12.78 8.20
C ARG A 220 -3.16 -12.29 7.05
N TRP A 221 -3.74 -11.56 6.10
CA TRP A 221 -2.99 -11.03 4.96
C TRP A 221 -2.06 -9.89 5.37
N SER A 222 -2.53 -8.99 6.21
CA SER A 222 -1.71 -7.93 6.79
C SER A 222 -0.45 -8.50 7.45
N TYR A 223 -0.60 -9.51 8.31
CA TYR A 223 0.53 -10.16 8.97
C TYR A 223 1.53 -10.77 7.99
N ARG A 224 1.05 -11.53 7.00
CA ARG A 224 1.94 -12.18 6.02
C ARG A 224 2.75 -11.20 5.21
N ILE A 225 2.11 -10.11 4.77
CA ILE A 225 2.75 -9.11 3.92
C ILE A 225 3.71 -8.25 4.72
N ILE A 226 3.33 -7.85 5.93
CA ILE A 226 4.24 -7.12 6.83
C ILE A 226 5.46 -7.97 7.17
N SER A 227 5.29 -9.27 7.43
CA SER A 227 6.43 -10.18 7.69
C SER A 227 7.38 -10.25 6.50
N LEU A 228 6.86 -10.34 5.28
CA LEU A 228 7.67 -10.32 4.05
C LEU A 228 8.35 -8.96 3.86
N GLY A 229 7.62 -7.86 4.05
CA GLY A 229 8.16 -6.51 3.97
C GLY A 229 9.25 -6.23 4.98
N PHE A 230 9.09 -6.72 6.20
CA PHE A 230 10.11 -6.61 7.25
C PHE A 230 11.40 -7.35 6.88
N LEU A 231 11.30 -8.55 6.28
CA LEU A 231 12.45 -9.28 5.78
C LEU A 231 13.18 -8.49 4.68
N PHE A 232 12.46 -7.96 3.69
CA PHE A 232 13.06 -7.15 2.63
C PHE A 232 13.70 -5.86 3.18
N LEU A 233 13.03 -5.19 4.10
CA LEU A 233 13.58 -3.99 4.76
C LEU A 233 14.87 -4.31 5.51
N THR A 234 14.94 -5.44 6.21
CA THR A 234 16.15 -5.88 6.92
C THR A 234 17.31 -6.12 5.95
N ILE A 235 17.05 -6.86 4.85
CA ILE A 235 18.07 -7.10 3.81
C ILE A 235 18.50 -5.75 3.18
N GLY A 236 17.54 -4.87 2.94
CA GLY A 236 17.80 -3.54 2.40
C GLY A 236 18.72 -2.70 3.31
N ILE A 237 18.43 -2.64 4.61
CA ILE A 237 19.27 -1.92 5.59
C ILE A 237 20.68 -2.50 5.64
N LEU A 238 20.81 -3.83 5.70
CA LEU A 238 22.14 -4.48 5.77
C LEU A 238 22.95 -4.24 4.49
N SER A 239 22.37 -4.38 3.31
CA SER A 239 23.05 -4.09 2.04
C SER A 239 23.39 -2.60 1.89
N GLY A 240 22.55 -1.72 2.44
CA GLY A 240 22.81 -0.28 2.53
C GLY A 240 24.00 0.06 3.40
N ALA A 241 24.15 -0.61 4.54
CA ALA A 241 25.30 -0.44 5.41
C ALA A 241 26.61 -0.84 4.70
N VAL A 242 26.62 -1.95 3.96
CA VAL A 242 27.80 -2.36 3.18
C VAL A 242 28.13 -1.31 2.11
N TRP A 243 27.11 -0.83 1.38
CA TRP A 243 27.31 0.22 0.39
C TRP A 243 27.82 1.53 1.03
N ALA A 244 27.27 1.95 2.18
CA ALA A 244 27.71 3.14 2.91
C ALA A 244 29.19 3.06 3.29
N ASN A 245 29.68 1.89 3.70
CA ASN A 245 31.09 1.69 3.99
C ASN A 245 31.98 1.82 2.75
N GLU A 246 31.54 1.31 1.59
CA GLU A 246 32.27 1.46 0.33
C GLU A 246 32.26 2.92 -0.17
N ALA A 247 31.15 3.64 0.00
CA ALA A 247 30.98 5.00 -0.51
C ALA A 247 31.57 6.07 0.41
N TRP A 248 31.45 5.91 1.71
CA TRP A 248 31.77 6.92 2.73
C TRP A 248 32.72 6.45 3.84
N GLY A 249 33.14 5.18 3.80
CA GLY A 249 34.07 4.61 4.78
C GLY A 249 33.45 4.29 6.15
N SER A 250 32.11 4.32 6.26
CA SER A 250 31.41 4.00 7.51
C SER A 250 30.12 3.22 7.22
N TYR A 251 29.87 2.17 8.01
CA TYR A 251 28.62 1.37 7.86
C TYR A 251 27.37 2.11 8.30
N TRP A 252 27.49 3.12 9.16
CA TRP A 252 26.38 3.87 9.74
C TRP A 252 26.80 5.27 10.16
N ASN A 253 26.13 6.30 9.66
CA ASN A 253 26.47 7.70 9.90
C ASN A 253 25.39 8.50 10.62
N TRP A 254 24.35 7.85 11.09
CA TRP A 254 23.16 8.51 11.69
C TRP A 254 22.52 9.54 10.77
N ASP A 255 22.63 9.33 9.47
CA ASP A 255 21.94 10.15 8.48
C ASP A 255 20.41 10.14 8.71
N PRO A 256 19.67 11.21 8.40
CA PRO A 256 18.22 11.24 8.58
C PRO A 256 17.50 10.06 7.96
N LYS A 257 17.87 9.61 6.74
CA LYS A 257 17.26 8.43 6.10
C LYS A 257 17.58 7.12 6.83
N GLU A 258 18.80 6.95 7.29
CA GLU A 258 19.21 5.78 8.09
C GLU A 258 18.39 5.72 9.39
N THR A 259 18.29 6.86 10.09
CA THR A 259 17.55 6.97 11.36
C THR A 259 16.08 6.65 11.19
N TRP A 260 15.41 7.21 10.16
CA TRP A 260 14.00 6.93 9.90
C TRP A 260 13.75 5.51 9.40
N ALA A 261 14.68 4.93 8.64
CA ALA A 261 14.62 3.52 8.25
C ALA A 261 14.71 2.61 9.47
N PHE A 262 15.60 2.92 10.43
CA PHE A 262 15.74 2.18 11.69
C PHE A 262 14.46 2.32 12.56
N ILE A 263 13.87 3.51 12.68
CA ILE A 263 12.61 3.72 13.38
C ILE A 263 11.50 2.88 12.73
N THR A 264 11.41 2.89 11.40
CA THR A 264 10.44 2.08 10.65
C THR A 264 10.62 0.59 10.94
N TRP A 265 11.86 0.11 10.87
CA TRP A 265 12.21 -1.27 11.18
C TRP A 265 11.81 -1.65 12.62
N THR A 266 12.11 -0.80 13.59
CA THR A 266 11.78 -1.02 15.00
C THR A 266 10.26 -1.15 15.21
N ILE A 267 9.45 -0.29 14.60
CA ILE A 267 7.99 -0.32 14.74
C ILE A 267 7.38 -1.57 14.14
N PHE A 268 7.84 -2.00 12.96
CA PHE A 268 7.36 -3.25 12.40
C PHE A 268 7.92 -4.48 13.12
N GLY A 269 9.10 -4.39 13.73
CA GLY A 269 9.61 -5.38 14.67
C GLY A 269 8.71 -5.52 15.90
N ILE A 270 8.28 -4.41 16.50
CA ILE A 270 7.29 -4.40 17.58
C ILE A 270 5.97 -5.01 17.12
N TYR A 271 5.48 -4.67 15.91
CA TYR A 271 4.28 -5.28 15.35
C TYR A 271 4.41 -6.81 15.29
N LEU A 272 5.50 -7.33 14.74
CA LEU A 272 5.72 -8.78 14.63
C LEU A 272 5.82 -9.43 16.00
N HIS A 273 6.49 -8.77 16.96
CA HIS A 273 6.59 -9.26 18.33
C HIS A 273 5.23 -9.27 19.05
N THR A 274 4.39 -8.26 18.86
CA THR A 274 3.02 -8.25 19.43
C THR A 274 2.17 -9.38 18.88
N ARG A 275 2.41 -9.82 17.64
CA ARG A 275 1.70 -10.94 16.99
C ARG A 275 2.07 -12.33 17.54
N THR A 276 3.15 -12.45 18.29
CA THR A 276 3.48 -13.72 18.98
C THR A 276 2.55 -13.99 20.16
N ASN A 277 1.85 -12.97 20.65
CA ASN A 277 0.95 -13.05 21.79
C ASN A 277 -0.50 -13.03 21.30
N ALA A 278 -1.26 -14.10 21.51
CA ALA A 278 -2.66 -14.24 21.06
C ALA A 278 -3.59 -13.11 21.57
N ASN A 279 -3.27 -12.50 22.72
CA ASN A 279 -4.05 -11.40 23.30
C ASN A 279 -3.91 -10.07 22.54
N PHE A 280 -2.88 -9.92 21.69
CA PHE A 280 -2.62 -8.71 20.93
C PHE A 280 -2.94 -8.85 19.42
N GLU A 281 -3.54 -9.98 19.01
CA GLU A 281 -3.99 -10.15 17.63
C GLU A 281 -5.16 -9.21 17.28
N GLY A 282 -5.33 -8.94 16.00
CA GLY A 282 -6.43 -8.14 15.48
C GLY A 282 -6.26 -6.64 15.68
N VAL A 283 -7.11 -6.01 16.49
CA VAL A 283 -7.19 -4.54 16.61
C VAL A 283 -5.91 -3.93 17.18
N ASN A 284 -5.33 -4.54 18.20
CA ASN A 284 -4.16 -3.97 18.88
C ASN A 284 -2.93 -3.97 17.96
N SER A 285 -2.67 -5.07 17.28
CA SER A 285 -1.59 -5.14 16.30
C SER A 285 -1.86 -4.23 15.10
N ALA A 286 -3.11 -4.09 14.67
CA ALA A 286 -3.48 -3.20 13.57
C ALA A 286 -3.22 -1.71 13.88
N ILE A 287 -3.34 -1.29 15.15
CA ILE A 287 -2.96 0.07 15.57
C ILE A 287 -1.47 0.29 15.35
N VAL A 288 -0.62 -0.65 15.77
CA VAL A 288 0.84 -0.55 15.58
C VAL A 288 1.20 -0.49 14.09
N ALA A 289 0.59 -1.35 13.26
CA ALA A 289 0.82 -1.32 11.82
C ALA A 289 0.37 0.01 11.17
N SER A 290 -0.73 0.60 11.67
CA SER A 290 -1.24 1.87 11.17
C SER A 290 -0.33 3.05 11.53
N THR A 291 0.31 3.05 12.70
CA THR A 291 1.35 4.04 13.01
C THR A 291 2.57 3.87 12.11
N GLY A 292 2.95 2.62 11.82
CA GLY A 292 4.02 2.31 10.86
C GLY A 292 3.78 2.90 9.47
N PHE A 293 2.53 2.92 9.00
CA PHE A 293 2.16 3.57 7.73
C PHE A 293 2.58 5.04 7.68
N LEU A 294 2.26 5.81 8.71
CA LEU A 294 2.63 7.23 8.77
C LEU A 294 4.15 7.43 8.76
N ILE A 295 4.86 6.58 9.47
CA ILE A 295 6.33 6.65 9.58
C ILE A 295 7.01 6.32 8.27
N ILE A 296 6.51 5.37 7.49
CA ILE A 296 7.03 5.10 6.14
C ILE A 296 6.95 6.36 5.27
N TRP A 297 5.84 7.09 5.31
CA TRP A 297 5.69 8.31 4.51
C TRP A 297 6.60 9.44 4.98
N VAL A 298 6.83 9.58 6.28
CA VAL A 298 7.83 10.52 6.81
C VAL A 298 9.24 10.13 6.35
N CYS A 299 9.58 8.84 6.41
CA CYS A 299 10.89 8.34 5.95
C CYS A 299 11.08 8.57 4.44
N TYR A 300 10.08 8.25 3.63
CA TYR A 300 10.21 8.28 2.17
C TYR A 300 10.14 9.71 1.61
N PHE A 301 9.12 10.48 1.97
CA PHE A 301 8.91 11.84 1.46
C PHE A 301 9.52 12.92 2.36
N GLY A 302 9.37 12.83 3.66
CA GLY A 302 9.76 13.89 4.58
C GLY A 302 11.26 14.21 4.50
N VAL A 303 12.08 13.18 4.49
CA VAL A 303 13.55 13.34 4.39
C VAL A 303 13.97 13.84 3.01
N ASN A 304 13.31 13.38 1.92
CA ASN A 304 13.59 13.85 0.58
C ASN A 304 13.22 15.33 0.37
N LEU A 305 12.12 15.79 0.99
CA LEU A 305 11.68 17.19 0.92
C LEU A 305 12.64 18.13 1.66
N LEU A 306 13.26 17.68 2.74
CA LEU A 306 14.20 18.48 3.52
C LEU A 306 15.56 18.64 2.84
N GLY A 307 15.94 17.74 1.92
CA GLY A 307 17.20 17.80 1.18
C GLY A 307 18.45 17.71 2.05
N ILE A 308 18.33 17.22 3.28
CA ILE A 308 19.40 17.15 4.29
C ILE A 308 19.94 15.72 4.37
N GLY A 309 21.27 15.58 4.39
CA GLY A 309 21.95 14.30 4.64
C GLY A 309 22.68 13.73 3.43
N LEU A 310 23.38 12.61 3.66
CA LEU A 310 24.20 11.92 2.66
C LEU A 310 23.36 11.29 1.53
N HIS A 311 22.07 11.03 1.78
CA HIS A 311 21.12 10.46 0.83
C HIS A 311 20.28 11.52 0.09
N SER A 312 20.79 12.73 -0.08
CA SER A 312 20.08 13.84 -0.74
C SER A 312 20.03 13.72 -2.27
N TYR A 313 20.47 12.62 -2.86
CA TYR A 313 20.35 12.32 -4.29
C TYR A 313 18.86 12.31 -4.70
N GLY A 314 18.47 13.28 -5.56
CA GLY A 314 17.09 13.46 -5.99
C GLY A 314 16.25 14.33 -5.05
N SER A 315 16.88 15.20 -4.25
CA SER A 315 16.19 16.28 -3.53
C SER A 315 15.53 17.27 -4.50
N PHE A 316 14.47 17.92 -4.02
CA PHE A 316 13.72 18.92 -4.80
C PHE A 316 14.44 20.29 -4.95
N ASN A 317 15.75 20.36 -4.72
CA ASN A 317 16.54 21.59 -4.83
C ASN A 317 17.02 21.87 -6.24
#